data_0a411b1330e69a68c37a8b3171742a6a
#
_entry.id   0a411b1330e69a68c37a8b3171742a6a
#
_cell.length_a   1.000
_cell.length_b   1.000
_cell.length_c   1.000
_cell.angle_alpha   90.00
_cell.angle_beta   90.00
_cell.angle_gamma   90.00
#
_symmetry.space_group_name_H-M   'P 1'
#
loop_
_entity.id
_entity.type
_entity.pdbx_description
1 polymer ?
#
loop_
_entity_poly.entity_id
_entity_poly.type
_entity_poly.pdbx_seq_one_letter_code
_entity_poly.pdbx_strand_id
1 'polypeptide(L)'
;KPLTEGVTRVIVAEFAANEGTLMLPNCLAERIGMPSLGCSDEELAEKCSAMIVLGGDGTLLSFARSWPFWGMPLLGVNLGNLGFLTEVEEADVLRAVAVLKRGAHTIQERMMLKVVVHRECRQVYESFVLNDCVVTKGAFARMIRLEVHIGNNFFKTFPADGVIIS
;
A
#
# COMPACT_ATOMS: atom_id res chain seq x y z
N LYS A 1 -13.53 9.71 -1.46
CA LYS A 1 -14.34 10.03 -0.25
C LYS A 1 -14.18 11.53 0.04
N PRO A 2 -15.21 12.27 0.55
CA PRO A 2 -15.13 13.73 0.76
C PRO A 2 -13.92 14.16 1.60
N LEU A 3 -13.58 13.41 2.65
CA LEU A 3 -12.44 13.70 3.51
C LEU A 3 -11.09 13.62 2.75
N THR A 4 -10.89 12.61 1.93
CA THR A 4 -9.70 12.48 1.08
C THR A 4 -9.53 13.70 0.17
N GLU A 5 -10.63 14.19 -0.45
CA GLU A 5 -10.61 15.35 -1.33
C GLU A 5 -10.26 16.64 -0.55
N GLY A 6 -10.80 16.81 0.66
CA GLY A 6 -10.48 17.94 1.54
C GLY A 6 -8.99 18.00 1.87
N VAL A 7 -8.44 16.89 2.37
CA VAL A 7 -7.00 16.80 2.71
C VAL A 7 -6.12 16.97 1.47
N THR A 8 -6.52 16.41 0.32
CA THR A 8 -5.77 16.61 -0.93
C THR A 8 -5.68 18.09 -1.31
N ARG A 9 -6.78 18.85 -1.20
CA ARG A 9 -6.77 20.31 -1.48
C ARG A 9 -5.83 21.07 -0.55
N VAL A 10 -5.79 20.70 0.73
CA VAL A 10 -4.85 21.30 1.71
C VAL A 10 -3.40 21.05 1.30
N ILE A 11 -3.08 19.81 0.90
CA ILE A 11 -1.73 19.45 0.41
C ILE A 11 -1.40 20.22 -0.87
N VAL A 12 -2.32 20.28 -1.83
CA VAL A 12 -2.13 21.04 -3.08
C VAL A 12 -1.83 22.52 -2.79
N ALA A 13 -2.57 23.15 -1.89
CA ALA A 13 -2.35 24.54 -1.51
C ALA A 13 -0.97 24.74 -0.89
N GLU A 14 -0.50 23.81 -0.06
CA GLU A 14 0.84 23.86 0.54
C GLU A 14 1.96 23.75 -0.51
N PHE A 15 1.77 22.91 -1.53
CA PHE A 15 2.74 22.79 -2.64
C PHE A 15 2.68 23.99 -3.58
N ALA A 16 1.53 24.61 -3.79
CA ALA A 16 1.39 25.81 -4.60
C ALA A 16 2.04 27.06 -3.92
N ALA A 17 2.01 27.11 -2.60
CA ALA A 17 2.59 28.24 -1.83
C ALA A 17 4.11 28.12 -1.65
N ASN A 18 4.67 26.93 -1.80
CA ASN A 18 6.07 26.63 -1.53
C ASN A 18 6.67 25.83 -2.69
N GLU A 19 7.98 25.91 -2.92
CA GLU A 19 8.66 25.14 -3.98
C GLU A 19 8.43 23.64 -3.82
N GLY A 20 8.12 22.96 -4.94
CA GLY A 20 7.91 21.53 -5.01
C GLY A 20 6.94 21.15 -6.13
N THR A 21 7.11 19.95 -6.68
CA THR A 21 6.19 19.40 -7.70
C THR A 21 5.26 18.40 -7.04
N LEU A 22 3.95 18.58 -7.24
CA LEU A 22 2.91 17.65 -6.82
C LEU A 22 2.21 17.10 -8.05
N MET A 23 2.06 15.79 -8.08
CA MET A 23 1.30 15.08 -9.11
C MET A 23 0.22 14.24 -8.44
N LEU A 24 -0.91 14.05 -9.11
CA LEU A 24 -2.05 13.30 -8.59
C LEU A 24 -2.48 12.21 -9.59
N PRO A 25 -3.00 11.08 -9.12
CA PRO A 25 -3.71 10.16 -10.01
C PRO A 25 -4.84 10.90 -10.76
N ASN A 26 -5.01 10.64 -12.06
CA ASN A 26 -6.03 11.30 -12.90
C ASN A 26 -7.40 11.34 -12.24
N CYS A 27 -7.86 10.21 -11.70
CA CYS A 27 -9.17 10.12 -11.06
C CYS A 27 -9.33 11.03 -9.83
N LEU A 28 -8.25 11.30 -9.08
CA LEU A 28 -8.29 12.21 -7.94
C LEU A 28 -8.21 13.67 -8.39
N ALA A 29 -7.37 13.98 -9.37
CA ALA A 29 -7.23 15.31 -9.96
C ALA A 29 -8.56 15.81 -10.56
N GLU A 30 -9.26 14.95 -11.30
CA GLU A 30 -10.60 15.25 -11.84
C GLU A 30 -11.63 15.51 -10.72
N ARG A 31 -11.66 14.66 -9.69
CA ARG A 31 -12.60 14.79 -8.56
C ARG A 31 -12.41 16.07 -7.78
N ILE A 32 -11.19 16.57 -7.65
CA ILE A 32 -10.93 17.86 -6.99
C ILE A 32 -10.97 19.05 -7.95
N GLY A 33 -11.27 18.85 -9.24
CA GLY A 33 -11.37 19.91 -10.24
C GLY A 33 -10.03 20.53 -10.63
N MET A 34 -8.94 19.76 -10.54
CA MET A 34 -7.56 20.16 -10.87
C MET A 34 -6.91 19.19 -11.87
N PRO A 35 -7.50 19.01 -13.08
CA PRO A 35 -7.03 17.99 -14.03
C PRO A 35 -5.58 18.22 -14.51
N SER A 36 -5.08 19.45 -14.43
CA SER A 36 -3.69 19.78 -14.80
C SER A 36 -2.64 19.14 -13.89
N LEU A 37 -3.02 18.68 -12.70
CA LEU A 37 -2.14 17.93 -11.77
C LEU A 37 -2.23 16.41 -11.98
N GLY A 38 -3.16 15.96 -12.84
CA GLY A 38 -3.42 14.55 -13.11
C GLY A 38 -2.38 13.91 -14.01
N CYS A 39 -2.03 12.66 -13.69
CA CYS A 39 -1.14 11.83 -14.50
C CYS A 39 -1.47 10.33 -14.30
N SER A 40 -0.86 9.49 -15.13
CA SER A 40 -1.00 8.03 -15.00
C SER A 40 -0.20 7.48 -13.84
N ASP A 41 -0.49 6.24 -13.44
CA ASP A 41 0.26 5.56 -12.38
C ASP A 41 1.72 5.31 -12.78
N GLU A 42 1.98 5.07 -14.07
CA GLU A 42 3.33 4.92 -14.62
C GLU A 42 4.12 6.22 -14.54
N GLU A 43 3.49 7.35 -14.87
CA GLU A 43 4.11 8.67 -14.75
C GLU A 43 4.40 9.05 -13.30
N LEU A 44 3.49 8.70 -12.37
CA LEU A 44 3.72 8.88 -10.93
C LEU A 44 4.94 8.08 -10.47
N ALA A 45 5.02 6.82 -10.87
CA ALA A 45 6.13 5.93 -10.50
C ALA A 45 7.48 6.39 -11.06
N GLU A 46 7.49 6.96 -12.27
CA GLU A 46 8.72 7.43 -12.93
C GLU A 46 9.20 8.79 -12.41
N LYS A 47 8.27 9.71 -12.14
CA LYS A 47 8.60 11.11 -11.88
C LYS A 47 8.60 11.50 -10.40
N CYS A 48 7.93 10.72 -9.54
CA CYS A 48 7.83 11.05 -8.11
C CYS A 48 8.91 10.34 -7.29
N SER A 49 9.48 11.05 -6.33
CA SER A 49 10.45 10.50 -5.38
C SER A 49 9.82 9.87 -4.14
N ALA A 50 8.55 10.18 -3.85
CA ALA A 50 7.77 9.63 -2.76
C ALA A 50 6.28 9.79 -3.04
N MET A 51 5.45 8.98 -2.39
CA MET A 51 4.00 9.03 -2.49
C MET A 51 3.36 9.27 -1.12
N ILE A 52 2.39 10.18 -1.06
CA ILE A 52 1.53 10.37 0.12
C ILE A 52 0.24 9.60 -0.09
N VAL A 53 0.00 8.61 0.74
CA VAL A 53 -1.17 7.74 0.69
C VAL A 53 -2.19 8.19 1.73
N LEU A 54 -3.34 8.67 1.27
CA LEU A 54 -4.43 9.16 2.12
C LEU A 54 -5.46 8.05 2.39
N GLY A 55 -5.45 7.50 3.59
CA GLY A 55 -6.34 6.40 3.98
C GLY A 55 -5.84 5.66 5.20
N GLY A 56 -6.38 4.48 5.49
CA GLY A 56 -5.88 3.58 6.53
C GLY A 56 -4.90 2.53 5.98
N ASP A 57 -4.50 1.59 6.84
CA ASP A 57 -3.54 0.53 6.52
C ASP A 57 -3.90 -0.26 5.25
N GLY A 58 -5.17 -0.58 5.04
CA GLY A 58 -5.61 -1.29 3.84
C GLY A 58 -5.33 -0.53 2.53
N THR A 59 -5.41 0.81 2.57
CA THR A 59 -5.06 1.66 1.41
C THR A 59 -3.56 1.62 1.17
N LEU A 60 -2.77 1.79 2.24
CA LEU A 60 -1.31 1.72 2.17
C LEU A 60 -0.82 0.37 1.63
N LEU A 61 -1.36 -0.74 2.16
CA LEU A 61 -1.07 -2.10 1.67
C LEU A 61 -1.42 -2.29 0.19
N SER A 62 -2.51 -1.67 -0.27
CA SER A 62 -2.91 -1.74 -1.68
C SER A 62 -1.87 -1.08 -2.58
N PHE A 63 -1.35 0.09 -2.22
CA PHE A 63 -0.29 0.77 -2.97
C PHE A 63 1.05 0.03 -2.87
N ALA A 64 1.45 -0.41 -1.68
CA ALA A 64 2.71 -1.12 -1.47
C ALA A 64 2.86 -2.38 -2.33
N ARG A 65 1.77 -3.10 -2.60
CA ARG A 65 1.77 -4.30 -3.46
C ARG A 65 1.52 -4.04 -4.94
N SER A 66 1.18 -2.80 -5.33
CA SER A 66 0.82 -2.47 -6.70
C SER A 66 2.05 -2.12 -7.52
N TRP A 67 2.25 -2.81 -8.63
CA TRP A 67 3.07 -2.30 -9.72
C TRP A 67 2.37 -1.05 -10.33
N PRO A 68 3.04 0.05 -10.63
CA PRO A 68 4.50 0.22 -10.73
C PRO A 68 5.19 0.84 -9.49
N PHE A 69 4.53 0.92 -8.32
CA PHE A 69 5.04 1.65 -7.15
C PHE A 69 6.05 0.89 -6.28
N TRP A 70 6.54 -0.25 -6.74
CA TRP A 70 7.53 -1.03 -5.98
C TRP A 70 8.83 -0.27 -5.79
N GLY A 71 9.27 -0.17 -4.54
CA GLY A 71 10.47 0.58 -4.15
C GLY A 71 10.26 2.07 -3.97
N MET A 72 9.06 2.61 -4.25
CA MET A 72 8.73 4.00 -3.96
C MET A 72 8.50 4.19 -2.46
N PRO A 73 9.11 5.18 -1.81
CA PRO A 73 8.80 5.55 -0.44
C PRO A 73 7.33 5.98 -0.30
N LEU A 74 6.63 5.41 0.68
CA LEU A 74 5.22 5.69 0.96
C LEU A 74 5.09 6.38 2.32
N LEU A 75 4.40 7.53 2.37
CA LEU A 75 3.98 8.19 3.60
C LEU A 75 2.48 7.95 3.80
N GLY A 76 2.11 7.16 4.79
CA GLY A 76 0.72 6.88 5.13
C GLY A 76 0.12 7.97 6.02
N VAL A 77 -0.93 8.65 5.54
CA VAL A 77 -1.74 9.60 6.33
C VAL A 77 -3.07 8.94 6.65
N ASN A 78 -3.33 8.74 7.92
CA ASN A 78 -4.56 8.14 8.41
C ASN A 78 -5.74 9.14 8.36
N LEU A 79 -6.80 8.76 7.68
CA LEU A 79 -8.05 9.52 7.61
C LEU A 79 -9.19 8.88 8.42
N GLY A 80 -8.86 8.12 9.45
CA GLY A 80 -9.85 7.41 10.27
C GLY A 80 -9.25 6.91 11.57
N ASN A 81 -9.51 5.66 11.93
CA ASN A 81 -8.91 5.07 13.11
C ASN A 81 -7.43 4.77 12.88
N LEU A 82 -6.58 5.13 13.82
CA LEU A 82 -5.13 4.90 13.76
C LEU A 82 -4.84 3.43 13.47
N GLY A 83 -3.99 3.19 12.47
CA GLY A 83 -3.52 1.87 12.09
C GLY A 83 -2.12 1.57 12.63
N PHE A 84 -1.54 0.47 12.17
CA PHE A 84 -0.17 0.06 12.50
C PHE A 84 0.85 0.49 11.44
N LEU A 85 0.40 0.83 10.24
CA LEU A 85 1.25 1.15 9.09
C LEU A 85 1.21 2.64 8.72
N THR A 86 0.11 3.32 9.02
CA THR A 86 -0.04 4.75 8.78
C THR A 86 0.55 5.53 9.97
N GLU A 87 1.49 6.44 9.70
CA GLU A 87 2.29 7.12 10.73
C GLU A 87 1.83 8.53 11.04
N VAL A 88 1.01 9.13 10.17
CA VAL A 88 0.60 10.53 10.27
C VAL A 88 -0.93 10.61 10.41
N GLU A 89 -1.40 11.37 11.38
CA GLU A 89 -2.81 11.71 11.49
C GLU A 89 -3.17 12.89 10.58
N GLU A 90 -4.45 13.02 10.23
CA GLU A 90 -4.95 14.10 9.37
C GLU A 90 -4.53 15.48 9.88
N ALA A 91 -4.57 15.71 11.19
CA ALA A 91 -4.21 16.99 11.81
C ALA A 91 -2.73 17.38 11.61
N ASP A 92 -1.85 16.39 11.44
CA ASP A 92 -0.40 16.60 11.29
C ASP A 92 0.07 16.58 9.83
N VAL A 93 -0.84 16.48 8.86
CA VAL A 93 -0.49 16.32 7.43
C VAL A 93 0.45 17.41 6.91
N LEU A 94 0.18 18.68 7.22
CA LEU A 94 1.02 19.79 6.76
C LEU A 94 2.43 19.75 7.37
N ARG A 95 2.53 19.36 8.64
CA ARG A 95 3.81 19.16 9.30
C ARG A 95 4.60 18.04 8.63
N ALA A 96 3.96 16.92 8.33
CA ALA A 96 4.58 15.79 7.64
C ALA A 96 5.04 16.17 6.23
N VAL A 97 4.22 16.91 5.46
CA VAL A 97 4.57 17.43 4.15
C VAL A 97 5.80 18.35 4.24
N ALA A 98 5.85 19.24 5.22
CA ALA A 98 7.00 20.13 5.43
C ALA A 98 8.29 19.35 5.79
N VAL A 99 8.18 18.26 6.56
CA VAL A 99 9.31 17.37 6.88
C VAL A 99 9.76 16.62 5.62
N LEU A 100 8.84 16.10 4.84
CA LEU A 100 9.12 15.40 3.57
C LEU A 100 9.86 16.32 2.59
N LYS A 101 9.37 17.55 2.38
CA LYS A 101 9.97 18.53 1.47
C LYS A 101 11.41 18.91 1.86
N ARG A 102 11.71 18.98 3.15
CA ARG A 102 13.05 19.28 3.66
C ARG A 102 14.00 18.07 3.65
N GLY A 103 13.53 16.89 3.28
CA GLY A 103 14.31 15.65 3.38
C GLY A 103 14.68 15.26 4.82
N ALA A 104 13.99 15.82 5.82
CA ALA A 104 14.27 15.59 7.25
C ALA A 104 13.51 14.37 7.79
N HIS A 105 13.50 13.30 7.02
CA HIS A 105 12.81 12.03 7.33
C HIS A 105 13.78 10.86 7.16
N THR A 106 13.40 9.71 7.72
CA THR A 106 14.06 8.42 7.51
C THR A 106 13.14 7.50 6.75
N ILE A 107 13.71 6.64 5.91
CA ILE A 107 12.96 5.60 5.20
C ILE A 107 13.18 4.28 5.92
N GLN A 108 12.09 3.61 6.31
CA GLN A 108 12.12 2.27 6.85
C GLN A 108 11.84 1.27 5.73
N GLU A 109 12.83 0.44 5.42
CA GLU A 109 12.64 -0.67 4.48
C GLU A 109 11.82 -1.79 5.12
N ARG A 110 10.91 -2.35 4.35
CA ARG A 110 10.06 -3.47 4.76
C ARG A 110 10.19 -4.62 3.76
N MET A 111 10.44 -5.82 4.28
CA MET A 111 10.46 -7.04 3.48
C MET A 111 9.06 -7.38 2.98
N MET A 112 8.97 -7.83 1.74
CA MET A 112 7.74 -8.36 1.15
C MET A 112 7.86 -9.84 0.87
N LEU A 113 6.74 -10.55 0.98
CA LEU A 113 6.65 -11.96 0.60
C LEU A 113 6.14 -12.08 -0.83
N LYS A 114 6.83 -12.86 -1.64
CA LYS A 114 6.33 -13.29 -2.96
C LYS A 114 5.46 -14.53 -2.77
N VAL A 115 4.21 -14.46 -3.17
CA VAL A 115 3.24 -15.57 -3.12
C VAL A 115 3.00 -16.09 -4.52
N VAL A 116 3.18 -17.38 -4.71
CA VAL A 116 2.89 -18.06 -5.98
C VAL A 116 1.97 -19.25 -5.72
N VAL A 117 0.87 -19.32 -6.47
CA VAL A 117 -0.07 -20.43 -6.37
C VAL A 117 0.06 -21.33 -7.60
N HIS A 118 0.29 -22.61 -7.35
CA HIS A 118 0.29 -23.64 -8.39
C HIS A 118 -0.94 -24.54 -8.27
N ARG A 119 -1.50 -24.93 -9.40
CA ARG A 119 -2.51 -25.98 -9.53
C ARG A 119 -2.10 -26.91 -10.67
N GLU A 120 -2.14 -28.23 -10.45
CA GLU A 120 -1.77 -29.20 -11.46
C GLU A 120 -0.41 -28.89 -12.14
N CYS A 121 0.60 -28.56 -11.32
CA CYS A 121 1.95 -28.16 -11.74
C CYS A 121 2.01 -26.91 -12.61
N ARG A 122 0.95 -26.10 -12.68
CA ARG A 122 0.94 -24.82 -13.39
C ARG A 122 0.80 -23.66 -12.42
N GLN A 123 1.58 -22.61 -12.64
CA GLN A 123 1.39 -21.36 -11.91
C GLN A 123 0.07 -20.69 -12.37
N VAL A 124 -0.83 -20.48 -11.44
CA VAL A 124 -2.14 -19.89 -11.69
C VAL A 124 -2.30 -18.49 -11.10
N TYR A 125 -1.45 -18.11 -10.14
CA TYR A 125 -1.48 -16.82 -9.50
C TYR A 125 -0.11 -16.45 -8.95
N GLU A 126 0.23 -15.16 -8.99
CA GLU A 126 1.41 -14.59 -8.35
C GLU A 126 1.05 -13.22 -7.77
N SER A 127 1.56 -12.90 -6.58
CA SER A 127 1.40 -11.59 -5.95
C SER A 127 2.52 -11.34 -4.93
N PHE A 128 2.68 -10.06 -4.56
CA PHE A 128 3.50 -9.66 -3.43
C PHE A 128 2.61 -9.18 -2.29
N VAL A 129 3.00 -9.49 -1.05
CA VAL A 129 2.29 -9.09 0.16
C VAL A 129 3.28 -8.49 1.16
N LEU A 130 2.85 -7.41 1.83
CA LEU A 130 3.69 -6.70 2.80
C LEU A 130 3.60 -7.30 4.21
N ASN A 131 2.41 -7.74 4.62
CA ASN A 131 2.19 -8.30 5.96
C ASN A 131 2.16 -9.82 5.94
N ASP A 132 1.07 -10.39 5.43
CA ASP A 132 0.82 -11.82 5.50
C ASP A 132 0.10 -12.36 4.26
N CYS A 133 0.26 -13.66 4.05
CA CYS A 133 -0.53 -14.45 3.13
C CYS A 133 -1.39 -15.42 3.91
N VAL A 134 -2.70 -15.35 3.71
CA VAL A 134 -3.68 -16.18 4.40
C VAL A 134 -4.24 -17.22 3.44
N VAL A 135 -4.06 -18.49 3.77
CA VAL A 135 -4.70 -19.61 3.07
C VAL A 135 -5.82 -20.14 3.95
N THR A 136 -7.07 -20.05 3.50
CA THR A 136 -8.23 -20.48 4.26
C THR A 136 -9.06 -21.50 3.50
N LYS A 137 -9.82 -22.33 4.25
CA LYS A 137 -10.89 -23.12 3.68
C LYS A 137 -11.91 -22.20 3.00
N GLY A 138 -12.57 -22.69 1.96
CA GLY A 138 -13.70 -21.97 1.36
C GLY A 138 -14.92 -21.94 2.30
N ALA A 139 -16.08 -21.55 1.77
CA ALA A 139 -17.33 -21.43 2.51
C ALA A 139 -17.86 -22.75 3.13
N PHE A 140 -17.26 -23.89 2.80
CA PHE A 140 -17.66 -25.18 3.35
C PHE A 140 -17.11 -25.41 4.76
N ALA A 141 -17.93 -25.97 5.64
CA ALA A 141 -17.66 -26.14 7.07
C ALA A 141 -16.53 -27.14 7.42
N ARG A 142 -15.97 -27.88 6.46
CA ARG A 142 -14.95 -28.89 6.73
C ARG A 142 -13.56 -28.28 6.77
N MET A 143 -12.76 -28.69 7.77
CA MET A 143 -11.33 -28.37 7.83
C MET A 143 -10.62 -28.87 6.58
N ILE A 144 -9.65 -28.08 6.12
CA ILE A 144 -8.72 -28.50 5.06
C ILE A 144 -7.54 -29.25 5.67
N ARG A 145 -6.91 -30.12 4.88
CA ARG A 145 -5.68 -30.80 5.27
C ARG A 145 -4.52 -30.04 4.64
N LEU A 146 -3.67 -29.47 5.46
CA LEU A 146 -2.50 -28.72 5.04
C LEU A 146 -1.25 -29.59 5.22
N GLU A 147 -0.44 -29.67 4.17
CA GLU A 147 0.91 -30.19 4.21
C GLU A 147 1.89 -29.05 4.03
N VAL A 148 2.79 -28.86 4.99
CA VAL A 148 3.74 -27.74 5.01
C VAL A 148 5.14 -28.27 4.79
N HIS A 149 5.87 -27.61 3.90
CA HIS A 149 7.28 -27.80 3.63
C HIS A 149 8.03 -26.48 3.87
N ILE A 150 9.26 -26.58 4.38
CA ILE A 150 10.18 -25.44 4.52
C ILE A 150 11.41 -25.74 3.69
N GLY A 151 11.57 -25.00 2.60
CA GLY A 151 12.50 -25.38 1.53
C GLY A 151 12.07 -26.72 0.93
N ASN A 152 12.99 -27.68 0.87
CA ASN A 152 12.73 -29.03 0.35
C ASN A 152 12.35 -30.04 1.45
N ASN A 153 12.23 -29.61 2.72
CA ASN A 153 11.98 -30.50 3.84
C ASN A 153 10.50 -30.50 4.23
N PHE A 154 9.94 -31.70 4.34
CA PHE A 154 8.62 -31.87 4.95
C PHE A 154 8.66 -31.40 6.40
N PHE A 155 7.74 -30.53 6.79
CA PHE A 155 7.62 -30.04 8.16
C PHE A 155 6.51 -30.78 8.90
N LYS A 156 5.27 -30.66 8.42
CA LYS A 156 4.12 -31.25 9.11
C LYS A 156 2.88 -31.30 8.22
N THR A 157 2.01 -32.28 8.49
CA THR A 157 0.63 -32.31 7.99
C THR A 157 -0.35 -32.16 9.15
N PHE A 158 -1.35 -31.27 9.01
CA PHE A 158 -2.37 -31.06 10.03
C PHE A 158 -3.72 -30.62 9.43
N PRO A 159 -4.84 -30.96 10.08
CA PRO A 159 -6.15 -30.38 9.76
C PRO A 159 -6.24 -28.96 10.35
N ALA A 160 -6.77 -28.02 9.57
CA ALA A 160 -6.96 -26.64 10.02
C ALA A 160 -8.06 -25.94 9.23
N ASP A 161 -8.49 -24.79 9.72
CA ASP A 161 -9.33 -23.87 8.96
C ASP A 161 -8.52 -23.04 7.97
N GLY A 162 -7.22 -22.93 8.19
CA GLY A 162 -6.27 -22.23 7.35
C GLY A 162 -4.89 -22.12 7.96
N VAL A 163 -4.01 -21.37 7.29
CA VAL A 163 -2.67 -21.01 7.75
C VAL A 163 -2.39 -19.56 7.39
N ILE A 164 -1.67 -18.85 8.25
CA ILE A 164 -1.16 -17.51 8.02
C ILE A 164 0.37 -17.62 7.91
N ILE A 165 0.91 -17.01 6.88
CA ILE A 165 2.35 -16.95 6.60
C ILE A 165 2.73 -15.47 6.60
N SER A 166 3.59 -15.06 7.53
CA SER A 166 4.06 -13.69 7.73
C SER A 166 5.57 -13.62 7.89
#